data_06cf97b1fe6976de5daaa664bc8834c8
#
_entry.id   06cf97b1fe6976de5daaa664bc8834c8
#
_cell.length_a   1.000
_cell.length_b   1.000
_cell.length_c   1.000
_cell.angle_alpha   90.00
_cell.angle_beta   90.00
_cell.angle_gamma   90.00
#
_symmetry.space_group_name_H-M   'P 1'
#
loop_
_entity.id
_entity.type
_entity.pdbx_description
1 polymer ?
#
loop_
_entity_poly.entity_id
_entity_poly.type
_entity_poly.pdbx_seq_one_letter_code
_entity_poly.pdbx_strand_id
1 'polypeptide(L)'
;GHISYRPWDDSYVITKNNLPYHVPNEGEYAEEWAEVRAYAEAHPECVTEEQPYVPPVPTLEEVKAAKLSEINAAADRAIGTLTVTYPDREISTFDKQESEARAYAADPTASTPLLSALAQARGISLPDLVERVLAKADAFAVASGFIIGQRQALEDRLDACTTLEEVQGITVNISMPGGGEA
;
A
#
# COMPACT_ATOMS: atom_id res chain seq x y z
N GLY A 1 -21.92 36.76 24.44
CA GLY A 1 -21.28 35.52 24.05
C GLY A 1 -21.21 35.38 22.55
N HIS A 2 -20.33 34.54 22.08
CA HIS A 2 -20.17 34.29 20.65
C HIS A 2 -21.08 33.17 20.19
N ILE A 3 -21.71 33.35 19.00
CA ILE A 3 -22.60 32.36 18.38
C ILE A 3 -22.03 32.02 17.00
N SER A 4 -21.91 30.73 16.69
CA SER A 4 -21.60 30.26 15.34
C SER A 4 -22.88 29.75 14.69
N TYR A 5 -23.11 30.16 13.44
CA TYR A 5 -24.23 29.69 12.62
C TYR A 5 -23.71 28.76 11.52
N ARG A 6 -24.38 27.63 11.35
CA ARG A 6 -24.07 26.64 10.33
C ARG A 6 -25.16 26.63 9.26
N PRO A 7 -24.93 27.26 8.09
CA PRO A 7 -25.95 27.40 7.08
C PRO A 7 -26.36 26.09 6.39
N TRP A 8 -25.50 25.06 6.40
CA TRP A 8 -25.80 23.81 5.73
C TRP A 8 -26.87 22.94 6.41
N ASP A 9 -27.11 23.14 7.71
CA ASP A 9 -28.13 22.44 8.48
C ASP A 9 -28.99 23.37 9.32
N ASP A 10 -28.83 24.67 9.14
CA ASP A 10 -29.56 25.71 9.88
C ASP A 10 -29.46 25.52 11.38
N SER A 11 -28.27 25.24 11.88
CA SER A 11 -28.00 25.04 13.30
C SER A 11 -27.09 26.13 13.86
N TYR A 12 -27.05 26.20 15.19
CA TYR A 12 -26.16 27.10 15.93
C TYR A 12 -25.24 26.32 16.84
N VAL A 13 -24.08 26.91 17.11
CA VAL A 13 -23.19 26.47 18.18
C VAL A 13 -23.00 27.64 19.13
N ILE A 14 -23.38 27.43 20.38
CA ILE A 14 -23.23 28.41 21.47
C ILE A 14 -22.27 27.88 22.52
N THR A 15 -21.95 28.72 23.51
CA THR A 15 -21.09 28.28 24.62
C THR A 15 -21.97 28.08 25.87
N LYS A 16 -21.93 26.88 26.44
CA LYS A 16 -22.50 26.56 27.76
C LYS A 16 -21.39 26.03 28.65
N ASN A 17 -21.25 26.61 29.84
CA ASN A 17 -20.23 26.18 30.82
C ASN A 17 -18.81 26.14 30.20
N ASN A 18 -18.48 27.13 29.36
CA ASN A 18 -17.23 27.23 28.65
C ASN A 18 -16.97 26.11 27.61
N LEU A 19 -18.00 25.36 27.26
CA LEU A 19 -17.92 24.30 26.24
C LEU A 19 -18.82 24.62 25.05
N PRO A 20 -18.44 24.22 23.85
CA PRO A 20 -19.30 24.30 22.67
C PRO A 20 -20.55 23.47 22.88
N TYR A 21 -21.69 24.01 22.51
CA TYR A 21 -22.99 23.34 22.61
C TYR A 21 -23.73 23.50 21.29
N HIS A 22 -24.05 22.40 20.63
CA HIS A 22 -24.75 22.39 19.35
C HIS A 22 -26.26 22.42 19.56
N VAL A 23 -26.91 23.36 18.86
CA VAL A 23 -28.36 23.56 18.90
C VAL A 23 -28.92 23.32 17.50
N PRO A 24 -29.39 22.11 17.19
CA PRO A 24 -29.98 21.80 15.91
C PRO A 24 -31.41 22.34 15.78
N ASN A 25 -31.84 22.59 14.53
CA ASN A 25 -33.19 23.06 14.25
C ASN A 25 -34.14 21.85 14.08
N GLU A 26 -34.21 21.01 15.11
CA GLU A 26 -35.08 19.82 15.06
C GLU A 26 -35.36 19.26 16.45
N GLY A 27 -36.44 18.47 16.51
CA GLY A 27 -36.77 17.66 17.68
C GLY A 27 -36.91 18.46 18.97
N GLU A 28 -36.35 17.95 20.04
CA GLU A 28 -36.38 18.54 21.36
C GLU A 28 -35.61 19.84 21.50
N TYR A 29 -34.75 20.15 20.50
CA TYR A 29 -33.93 21.37 20.48
C TYR A 29 -34.65 22.55 19.81
N ALA A 30 -35.82 22.36 19.23
CA ALA A 30 -36.51 23.39 18.43
C ALA A 30 -36.80 24.69 19.20
N GLU A 31 -37.19 24.59 20.46
CA GLU A 31 -37.42 25.77 21.29
C GLU A 31 -36.14 26.54 21.57
N GLU A 32 -35.11 25.84 21.97
CA GLU A 32 -33.80 26.42 22.23
C GLU A 32 -33.22 27.03 20.96
N TRP A 33 -33.36 26.36 19.84
CA TRP A 33 -32.95 26.89 18.54
C TRP A 33 -33.65 28.21 18.21
N ALA A 34 -34.96 28.29 18.45
CA ALA A 34 -35.73 29.52 18.21
C ALA A 34 -35.27 30.67 19.12
N GLU A 35 -34.93 30.38 20.36
CA GLU A 35 -34.40 31.38 21.31
C GLU A 35 -33.03 31.89 20.84
N VAL A 36 -32.12 30.96 20.43
CA VAL A 36 -30.79 31.32 19.90
C VAL A 36 -30.92 32.15 18.63
N ARG A 37 -31.81 31.77 17.74
CA ARG A 37 -32.08 32.51 16.50
C ARG A 37 -32.56 33.93 16.78
N ALA A 38 -33.50 34.10 17.68
CA ALA A 38 -34.02 35.42 18.05
C ALA A 38 -32.90 36.30 18.62
N TYR A 39 -32.07 35.73 19.48
CA TYR A 39 -30.91 36.45 20.01
C TYR A 39 -29.90 36.80 18.92
N ALA A 40 -29.60 35.85 18.01
CA ALA A 40 -28.66 36.07 16.92
C ALA A 40 -29.13 37.18 15.97
N GLU A 41 -30.43 37.25 15.65
CA GLU A 41 -31.02 38.27 14.83
C GLU A 41 -30.95 39.67 15.49
N ALA A 42 -31.10 39.70 16.79
CA ALA A 42 -30.98 40.97 17.58
C ALA A 42 -29.53 41.39 17.78
N HIS A 43 -28.57 40.48 17.70
CA HIS A 43 -27.15 40.75 17.98
C HIS A 43 -26.25 40.19 16.86
N PRO A 44 -26.38 40.68 15.64
CA PRO A 44 -25.59 40.14 14.52
C PRO A 44 -24.09 40.25 14.68
N GLU A 45 -23.64 41.21 15.53
CA GLU A 45 -22.22 41.38 15.87
C GLU A 45 -21.63 40.21 16.66
N CYS A 46 -22.49 39.38 17.29
CA CYS A 46 -22.08 38.18 18.05
C CYS A 46 -22.05 36.90 17.21
N VAL A 47 -22.48 36.99 15.97
CA VAL A 47 -22.66 35.79 15.10
C VAL A 47 -21.55 35.68 14.07
N THR A 48 -20.95 34.51 14.00
CA THR A 48 -20.04 34.16 12.91
C THR A 48 -20.65 32.99 12.12
N GLU A 49 -20.73 33.15 10.82
CA GLU A 49 -21.16 32.09 9.94
C GLU A 49 -19.99 31.12 9.69
N GLU A 50 -20.19 29.83 10.02
CA GLU A 50 -19.19 28.81 9.78
C GLU A 50 -19.18 28.40 8.30
N GLN A 51 -18.00 28.07 7.80
CA GLN A 51 -17.85 27.43 6.51
C GLN A 51 -17.90 25.90 6.69
N PRO A 52 -18.54 25.15 5.77
CA PRO A 52 -18.49 23.70 5.82
C PRO A 52 -17.04 23.23 5.76
N TYR A 53 -16.74 22.18 6.53
CA TYR A 53 -15.42 21.55 6.41
C TYR A 53 -15.26 20.96 5.01
N VAL A 54 -14.28 21.44 4.28
CA VAL A 54 -13.90 20.90 2.98
C VAL A 54 -12.58 20.18 3.18
N PRO A 55 -12.54 18.82 3.03
CA PRO A 55 -11.28 18.11 3.11
C PRO A 55 -10.29 18.66 2.10
N PRO A 56 -9.00 18.79 2.46
CA PRO A 56 -8.00 19.22 1.49
C PRO A 56 -7.93 18.24 0.32
N VAL A 57 -7.87 18.78 -0.89
CA VAL A 57 -7.69 17.97 -2.10
C VAL A 57 -6.24 17.50 -2.14
N PRO A 58 -5.96 16.18 -2.32
CA PRO A 58 -4.59 15.69 -2.43
C PRO A 58 -3.86 16.35 -3.61
N THR A 59 -2.59 16.67 -3.41
CA THR A 59 -1.72 17.16 -4.48
C THR A 59 -1.37 16.04 -5.45
N LEU A 60 -0.91 16.40 -6.64
CA LEU A 60 -0.41 15.42 -7.61
C LEU A 60 0.72 14.57 -7.01
N GLU A 61 1.64 15.18 -6.28
CA GLU A 61 2.74 14.46 -5.62
C GLU A 61 2.23 13.44 -4.60
N GLU A 62 1.23 13.81 -3.79
CA GLU A 62 0.64 12.90 -2.80
C GLU A 62 -0.07 11.71 -3.47
N VAL A 63 -0.81 11.97 -4.55
CA VAL A 63 -1.50 10.92 -5.30
C VAL A 63 -0.51 9.99 -5.99
N LYS A 64 0.57 10.55 -6.56
CA LYS A 64 1.66 9.74 -7.14
C LYS A 64 2.34 8.87 -6.09
N ALA A 65 2.63 9.42 -4.91
CA ALA A 65 3.25 8.66 -3.83
C ALA A 65 2.36 7.49 -3.37
N ALA A 66 1.05 7.72 -3.25
CA ALA A 66 0.10 6.67 -2.90
C ALA A 66 0.03 5.58 -3.98
N LYS A 67 0.01 5.97 -5.26
CA LYS A 67 0.01 5.01 -6.37
C LYS A 67 1.31 4.21 -6.42
N LEU A 68 2.45 4.84 -6.19
CA LEU A 68 3.73 4.14 -6.14
C LEU A 68 3.76 3.10 -5.01
N SER A 69 3.22 3.44 -3.84
CA SER A 69 3.10 2.48 -2.74
C SER A 69 2.24 1.28 -3.13
N GLU A 70 1.14 1.50 -3.84
CA GLU A 70 0.27 0.45 -4.35
C GLU A 70 1.01 -0.46 -5.36
N ILE A 71 1.76 0.15 -6.29
CA ILE A 71 2.57 -0.56 -7.28
C ILE A 71 3.63 -1.42 -6.59
N ASN A 72 4.37 -0.84 -5.65
CA ASN A 72 5.43 -1.53 -4.93
C ASN A 72 4.87 -2.68 -4.09
N ALA A 73 3.74 -2.48 -3.42
CA ALA A 73 3.09 -3.52 -2.62
C ALA A 73 2.62 -4.69 -3.49
N ALA A 74 2.08 -4.41 -4.68
CA ALA A 74 1.64 -5.45 -5.62
C ALA A 74 2.83 -6.29 -6.10
N ALA A 75 3.94 -5.66 -6.45
CA ALA A 75 5.16 -6.36 -6.86
C ALA A 75 5.75 -7.20 -5.71
N ASP A 76 5.78 -6.65 -4.51
CA ASP A 76 6.28 -7.35 -3.33
C ASP A 76 5.45 -8.59 -3.02
N ARG A 77 4.12 -8.49 -3.07
CA ARG A 77 3.23 -9.65 -2.91
C ARG A 77 3.48 -10.71 -3.99
N ALA A 78 3.64 -10.28 -5.24
CA ALA A 78 3.87 -11.20 -6.35
C ALA A 78 5.18 -12.00 -6.16
N ILE A 79 6.28 -11.31 -5.84
CA ILE A 79 7.58 -11.98 -5.56
C ILE A 79 7.45 -12.88 -4.34
N GLY A 80 6.75 -12.42 -3.30
CA GLY A 80 6.54 -13.19 -2.09
C GLY A 80 5.84 -14.54 -2.33
N THR A 81 4.95 -14.63 -3.33
CA THR A 81 4.28 -15.89 -3.67
C THR A 81 5.25 -16.96 -4.19
N LEU A 82 6.40 -16.55 -4.75
CA LEU A 82 7.38 -17.49 -5.28
C LEU A 82 8.07 -18.33 -4.19
N THR A 83 8.11 -17.81 -2.96
CA THR A 83 8.81 -18.45 -1.84
C THR A 83 7.88 -18.78 -0.67
N VAL A 84 6.57 -18.60 -0.81
CA VAL A 84 5.59 -18.71 0.28
C VAL A 84 5.54 -20.10 0.93
N THR A 85 5.92 -21.15 0.20
CA THR A 85 5.91 -22.52 0.70
C THR A 85 7.16 -22.91 1.48
N TYR A 86 8.16 -22.04 1.55
CA TYR A 86 9.42 -22.31 2.23
C TYR A 86 9.51 -21.58 3.57
N PRO A 87 10.11 -22.22 4.60
CA PRO A 87 10.43 -21.51 5.84
C PRO A 87 11.41 -20.35 5.58
N ASP A 88 11.24 -19.23 6.30
CA ASP A 88 12.03 -18.01 6.08
C ASP A 88 13.54 -18.24 6.21
N ARG A 89 13.96 -19.05 7.19
CA ARG A 89 15.38 -19.32 7.40
C ARG A 89 15.97 -20.20 6.29
N GLU A 90 15.16 -21.07 5.70
CA GLU A 90 15.59 -21.83 4.53
C GLU A 90 15.79 -20.92 3.33
N ILE A 91 14.87 -19.96 3.10
CA ILE A 91 14.99 -18.94 2.04
C ILE A 91 16.32 -18.19 2.18
N SER A 92 16.74 -17.89 3.39
CA SER A 92 18.01 -17.19 3.64
C SER A 92 19.25 -17.96 3.18
N THR A 93 19.12 -19.24 2.88
CA THR A 93 20.21 -20.09 2.36
C THR A 93 20.21 -20.23 0.84
N PHE A 94 19.20 -19.71 0.14
CA PHE A 94 19.03 -19.93 -1.30
C PHE A 94 20.18 -19.37 -2.13
N ASP A 95 20.69 -18.18 -1.78
CA ASP A 95 21.85 -17.60 -2.47
C ASP A 95 23.10 -18.49 -2.33
N LYS A 96 23.31 -19.04 -1.15
CA LYS A 96 24.42 -19.95 -0.90
C LYS A 96 24.23 -21.28 -1.66
N GLN A 97 23.00 -21.81 -1.69
CA GLN A 97 22.70 -23.02 -2.45
C GLN A 97 23.01 -22.81 -3.94
N GLU A 98 22.54 -21.70 -4.51
CA GLU A 98 22.80 -21.36 -5.92
C GLU A 98 24.30 -21.20 -6.19
N SER A 99 25.01 -20.46 -5.33
CA SER A 99 26.45 -20.24 -5.45
C SER A 99 27.23 -21.57 -5.48
N GLU A 100 26.90 -22.48 -4.55
CA GLU A 100 27.54 -23.80 -4.51
C GLU A 100 27.17 -24.64 -5.73
N ALA A 101 25.92 -24.59 -6.16
CA ALA A 101 25.47 -25.33 -7.34
C ALA A 101 26.18 -24.86 -8.61
N ARG A 102 26.34 -23.56 -8.81
CA ARG A 102 27.07 -23.01 -9.95
C ARG A 102 28.56 -23.35 -9.91
N ALA A 103 29.17 -23.29 -8.72
CA ALA A 103 30.55 -23.70 -8.54
C ALA A 103 30.77 -25.16 -8.89
N TYR A 104 29.86 -26.05 -8.41
CA TYR A 104 29.90 -27.47 -8.73
C TYR A 104 29.72 -27.74 -10.22
N ALA A 105 28.80 -27.05 -10.88
CA ALA A 105 28.55 -27.21 -12.31
C ALA A 105 29.79 -26.82 -13.13
N ALA A 106 30.52 -25.81 -12.69
CA ALA A 106 31.77 -25.38 -13.36
C ALA A 106 32.95 -26.31 -13.03
N ASP A 107 33.00 -26.85 -11.80
CA ASP A 107 34.08 -27.73 -11.33
C ASP A 107 33.50 -28.72 -10.28
N PRO A 108 33.34 -30.00 -10.62
CA PRO A 108 32.79 -30.99 -9.68
C PRO A 108 33.64 -31.22 -8.44
N THR A 109 34.88 -30.70 -8.38
CA THR A 109 35.73 -30.76 -7.19
C THR A 109 35.55 -29.57 -6.24
N ALA A 110 34.70 -28.59 -6.62
CA ALA A 110 34.40 -27.42 -5.80
C ALA A 110 33.79 -27.82 -4.43
N SER A 111 34.08 -27.05 -3.41
CA SER A 111 33.52 -27.25 -2.07
C SER A 111 32.05 -26.86 -2.03
N THR A 112 31.18 -27.78 -1.59
CA THR A 112 29.72 -27.57 -1.52
C THR A 112 29.18 -28.06 -0.16
N PRO A 113 29.61 -27.46 0.96
CA PRO A 113 29.24 -27.98 2.29
C PRO A 113 27.72 -27.97 2.53
N LEU A 114 27.02 -26.93 2.13
CA LEU A 114 25.56 -26.83 2.30
C LEU A 114 24.84 -27.88 1.45
N LEU A 115 25.14 -27.92 0.15
CA LEU A 115 24.49 -28.87 -0.75
C LEU A 115 24.87 -30.31 -0.45
N SER A 116 26.08 -30.60 -0.05
CA SER A 116 26.51 -31.94 0.33
C SER A 116 25.74 -32.46 1.54
N ALA A 117 25.59 -31.63 2.58
CA ALA A 117 24.81 -31.98 3.76
C ALA A 117 23.33 -32.17 3.42
N LEU A 118 22.79 -31.31 2.59
CA LEU A 118 21.39 -31.36 2.17
C LEU A 118 21.11 -32.63 1.34
N ALA A 119 21.96 -32.93 0.38
CA ALA A 119 21.83 -34.13 -0.44
C ALA A 119 21.89 -35.40 0.41
N GLN A 120 22.84 -35.48 1.36
CA GLN A 120 22.97 -36.60 2.27
C GLN A 120 21.71 -36.80 3.12
N ALA A 121 21.21 -35.70 3.71
CA ALA A 121 20.01 -35.75 4.56
C ALA A 121 18.74 -36.18 3.78
N ARG A 122 18.61 -35.75 2.51
CA ARG A 122 17.49 -36.13 1.63
C ARG A 122 17.65 -37.52 1.01
N GLY A 123 18.81 -38.10 1.01
CA GLY A 123 19.08 -39.37 0.34
C GLY A 123 19.09 -39.29 -1.18
N ILE A 124 19.54 -38.15 -1.73
CA ILE A 124 19.68 -37.96 -3.18
C ILE A 124 21.15 -37.65 -3.52
N SER A 125 21.51 -37.85 -4.78
CA SER A 125 22.88 -37.58 -5.23
C SER A 125 23.13 -36.06 -5.28
N LEU A 126 24.38 -35.65 -5.05
CA LEU A 126 24.77 -34.27 -5.17
C LEU A 126 24.54 -33.70 -6.60
N PRO A 127 24.92 -34.41 -7.69
CA PRO A 127 24.62 -33.96 -9.03
C PRO A 127 23.11 -33.69 -9.28
N ASP A 128 22.23 -34.57 -8.81
CA ASP A 128 20.78 -34.41 -8.94
C ASP A 128 20.30 -33.19 -8.17
N LEU A 129 20.81 -32.99 -6.95
CA LEU A 129 20.45 -31.80 -6.18
C LEU A 129 20.92 -30.51 -6.84
N VAL A 130 22.15 -30.48 -7.36
CA VAL A 130 22.69 -29.32 -8.09
C VAL A 130 21.82 -28.96 -9.28
N GLU A 131 21.40 -29.96 -10.06
CA GLU A 131 20.49 -29.74 -11.20
C GLU A 131 19.16 -29.11 -10.77
N ARG A 132 18.56 -29.61 -9.69
CA ARG A 132 17.30 -29.09 -9.15
C ARG A 132 17.45 -27.66 -8.62
N VAL A 133 18.54 -27.38 -7.92
CA VAL A 133 18.82 -26.04 -7.38
C VAL A 133 18.99 -25.04 -8.51
N LEU A 134 19.73 -25.38 -9.55
CA LEU A 134 19.93 -24.50 -10.70
C LEU A 134 18.62 -24.25 -11.46
N ALA A 135 17.81 -25.28 -11.66
CA ALA A 135 16.53 -25.13 -12.35
C ALA A 135 15.58 -24.19 -11.57
N LYS A 136 15.52 -24.32 -10.23
CA LYS A 136 14.71 -23.44 -9.37
C LYS A 136 15.25 -22.03 -9.36
N ALA A 137 16.58 -21.86 -9.27
CA ALA A 137 17.21 -20.55 -9.29
C ALA A 137 16.91 -19.80 -10.61
N ASP A 138 17.01 -20.49 -11.72
CA ASP A 138 16.73 -19.90 -13.05
C ASP A 138 15.24 -19.54 -13.19
N ALA A 139 14.34 -20.41 -12.74
CA ALA A 139 12.90 -20.15 -12.75
C ALA A 139 12.54 -18.94 -11.86
N PHE A 140 13.14 -18.85 -10.68
CA PHE A 140 12.95 -17.71 -9.77
C PHE A 140 13.47 -16.40 -10.40
N ALA A 141 14.64 -16.45 -11.03
CA ALA A 141 15.22 -15.29 -11.70
C ALA A 141 14.30 -14.76 -12.82
N VAL A 142 13.78 -15.66 -13.66
CA VAL A 142 12.86 -15.28 -14.74
C VAL A 142 11.56 -14.68 -14.18
N ALA A 143 10.96 -15.34 -13.21
CA ALA A 143 9.72 -14.86 -12.59
C ALA A 143 9.92 -13.51 -11.89
N SER A 144 10.99 -13.38 -11.12
CA SER A 144 11.32 -12.12 -10.43
C SER A 144 11.58 -10.98 -11.42
N GLY A 145 12.34 -11.25 -12.47
CA GLY A 145 12.61 -10.26 -13.52
C GLY A 145 11.34 -9.79 -14.22
N PHE A 146 10.42 -10.71 -14.50
CA PHE A 146 9.13 -10.39 -15.11
C PHE A 146 8.27 -9.50 -14.20
N ILE A 147 8.23 -9.79 -12.90
CA ILE A 147 7.50 -9.00 -11.92
C ILE A 147 8.13 -7.62 -11.74
N ILE A 148 9.45 -7.56 -11.57
CA ILE A 148 10.19 -6.30 -11.40
C ILE A 148 10.05 -5.41 -12.63
N GLY A 149 10.13 -6.00 -13.82
CA GLY A 149 9.92 -5.28 -15.08
C GLY A 149 8.54 -4.63 -15.17
N GLN A 150 7.48 -5.34 -14.77
CA GLN A 150 6.13 -4.77 -14.71
C GLN A 150 6.05 -3.63 -13.71
N ARG A 151 6.66 -3.77 -12.53
CA ARG A 151 6.71 -2.71 -11.53
C ARG A 151 7.38 -1.45 -12.10
N GLN A 152 8.52 -1.62 -12.72
CA GLN A 152 9.27 -0.50 -13.30
C GLN A 152 8.51 0.15 -14.45
N ALA A 153 7.83 -0.62 -15.29
CA ALA A 153 6.99 -0.09 -16.36
C ALA A 153 5.82 0.75 -15.80
N LEU A 154 5.20 0.31 -14.70
CA LEU A 154 4.15 1.08 -14.03
C LEU A 154 4.71 2.35 -13.39
N GLU A 155 5.90 2.29 -12.79
CA GLU A 155 6.57 3.47 -12.25
C GLU A 155 6.89 4.48 -13.34
N ASP A 156 7.38 4.04 -14.49
CA ASP A 156 7.65 4.91 -15.64
C ASP A 156 6.38 5.61 -16.12
N ARG A 157 5.26 4.89 -16.19
CA ARG A 157 3.96 5.48 -16.54
C ARG A 157 3.52 6.50 -15.51
N LEU A 158 3.72 6.19 -14.22
CA LEU A 158 3.38 7.10 -13.13
C LEU A 158 4.21 8.37 -13.19
N ASP A 159 5.51 8.25 -13.42
CA ASP A 159 6.42 9.40 -13.54
C ASP A 159 6.03 10.33 -14.68
N ALA A 160 5.47 9.79 -15.77
CA ALA A 160 5.01 10.56 -16.92
C ALA A 160 3.67 11.27 -16.68
N CYS A 161 2.93 10.95 -15.63
CA CYS A 161 1.64 11.56 -15.33
C CYS A 161 1.81 13.03 -14.90
N THR A 162 0.95 13.90 -15.44
CA THR A 162 0.92 15.32 -15.10
C THR A 162 -0.40 15.77 -14.47
N THR A 163 -1.42 14.89 -14.44
CA THR A 163 -2.73 15.18 -13.87
C THR A 163 -3.18 14.06 -12.91
N LEU A 164 -4.10 14.41 -12.01
CA LEU A 164 -4.71 13.44 -11.10
C LEU A 164 -5.44 12.32 -11.86
N GLU A 165 -6.15 12.69 -12.93
CA GLU A 165 -6.89 11.74 -13.77
C GLU A 165 -5.97 10.73 -14.44
N GLU A 166 -4.80 11.15 -14.91
CA GLU A 166 -3.80 10.25 -15.50
C GLU A 166 -3.29 9.25 -14.47
N VAL A 167 -3.03 9.68 -13.23
CA VAL A 167 -2.61 8.80 -12.15
C VAL A 167 -3.70 7.80 -11.80
N GLN A 168 -4.94 8.26 -11.67
CA GLN A 168 -6.09 7.40 -11.37
C GLN A 168 -6.37 6.38 -12.47
N GLY A 169 -6.01 6.71 -13.72
CA GLY A 169 -6.14 5.83 -14.88
C GLY A 169 -5.14 4.68 -14.90
N ILE A 170 -4.14 4.67 -14.02
CA ILE A 170 -3.18 3.55 -13.94
C ILE A 170 -3.82 2.42 -13.14
N THR A 171 -4.05 1.30 -13.81
CA THR A 171 -4.49 0.06 -13.17
C THR A 171 -3.26 -0.72 -12.71
N VAL A 172 -3.21 -1.05 -11.42
CA VAL A 172 -2.10 -1.82 -10.85
C VAL A 172 -2.48 -3.30 -10.91
N ASN A 173 -1.95 -3.98 -11.91
CA ASN A 173 -2.12 -5.41 -12.09
C ASN A 173 -0.77 -6.00 -12.47
N ILE A 174 -0.24 -6.88 -11.64
CA ILE A 174 1.03 -7.57 -11.85
C ILE A 174 0.73 -9.05 -12.04
N SER A 175 1.05 -9.56 -13.22
CA SER A 175 0.83 -10.95 -13.60
C SER A 175 2.08 -11.79 -13.39
N MET A 176 1.87 -13.11 -13.26
CA MET A 176 2.95 -14.10 -13.21
C MET A 176 3.30 -14.58 -14.61
N PRO A 177 4.52 -15.06 -14.84
CA PRO A 177 4.87 -15.71 -16.11
C PRO A 177 3.90 -16.86 -16.41
N GLY A 178 3.42 -16.92 -17.65
CA GLY A 178 2.44 -17.92 -18.07
C GLY A 178 0.97 -17.50 -17.91
N GLY A 179 0.70 -16.22 -17.56
CA GLY A 179 -0.66 -15.65 -17.56
C GLY A 179 -1.42 -15.75 -16.25
N GLY A 180 -0.78 -16.17 -15.14
CA GLY A 180 -1.38 -16.12 -13.81
C GLY A 180 -1.33 -14.71 -13.22
N GLU A 181 -2.33 -14.35 -12.38
CA GLU A 181 -2.31 -13.13 -11.60
C GLU A 181 -1.68 -13.38 -10.22
N ALA A 182 -0.99 -12.40 -9.73
CA ALA A 182 -0.38 -12.46 -8.41
C ALA A 182 -1.38 -12.08 -7.31
#